data_f4677414172c4d1b158add5a8ce45e45
#
_entry.id   f4677414172c4d1b158add5a8ce45e45
#
_cell.length_a   1.000
_cell.length_b   1.000
_cell.length_c   1.000
_cell.angle_alpha   90.00
_cell.angle_beta   90.00
_cell.angle_gamma   90.00
#
_symmetry.space_group_name_H-M   'P 1'
#
loop_
_entity.id
_entity.type
_entity.pdbx_description
1 polymer ?
#
loop_
_entity_poly.entity_id
_entity_poly.type
_entity_poly.pdbx_seq_one_letter_code
_entity_poly.pdbx_strand_id
1 'polypeptide(L)'
;ALRTDFHITSGFQTSDMPRIKYKSKMKEYYQKAGIATARYHMVDDYEGCRKFIDEVGYPVVVKPDNGVGASDTHKLSSDEDLKKFLVQKTAHHPDVEYIMEEFVRAEVNSYDAIIDANGNPIFEAGNVSPMSIMDIVNDNDNSIYYIIKDLPEDTRAAGRAAVKSFGVKSRFIHFEFFRMTENQASMGKKGQIVALEVNMRPCGGFTPDMINFARSTNVYKIWADMIAFGGTDMPVGEHFYCPFAGRRDGKHFVYSHEQIMQKYQQNMRMVDRIPDALSGAMGNQMYVATFSTREGMEQFYADVLATTDATNAAAQKELSSILALGEPETAPAEKPAAPAAKKARTTKKK
;
A
#
# COMPACT_ATOMS: atom_id res chain seq x y z
N ALA A 1 -8.35 -0.04 27.87
CA ALA A 1 -9.01 0.69 28.94
C ALA A 1 -10.48 0.93 28.61
N LEU A 2 -10.89 2.00 27.89
CA LEU A 2 -12.31 2.36 27.67
C LEU A 2 -13.19 1.21 27.16
N ARG A 3 -12.73 0.39 26.21
CA ARG A 3 -13.51 -0.76 25.72
C ARG A 3 -13.81 -1.76 26.82
N THR A 4 -12.86 -2.03 27.68
CA THR A 4 -13.01 -2.93 28.83
C THR A 4 -13.97 -2.32 29.86
N ASP A 5 -13.78 -1.04 30.19
CA ASP A 5 -14.55 -0.33 31.22
C ASP A 5 -16.02 -0.20 30.82
N PHE A 6 -16.30 -0.01 29.51
CA PHE A 6 -17.66 0.10 28.96
C PHE A 6 -18.20 -1.20 28.35
N HIS A 7 -17.53 -2.33 28.56
CA HIS A 7 -17.91 -3.66 28.05
C HIS A 7 -18.13 -3.70 26.51
N ILE A 8 -17.34 -2.92 25.74
CA ILE A 8 -17.41 -2.91 24.29
C ILE A 8 -16.64 -4.14 23.76
N THR A 9 -17.37 -5.15 23.34
CA THR A 9 -16.81 -6.43 22.85
C THR A 9 -16.51 -6.46 21.36
N SER A 10 -17.10 -5.53 20.57
CA SER A 10 -16.86 -5.44 19.13
C SER A 10 -15.50 -4.81 18.81
N GLY A 11 -14.87 -5.24 17.69
CA GLY A 11 -13.59 -4.74 17.21
C GLY A 11 -12.39 -5.20 18.06
N PHE A 12 -11.22 -4.65 17.77
CA PHE A 12 -9.97 -5.02 18.45
C PHE A 12 -9.93 -4.54 19.91
N GLN A 13 -9.43 -5.43 20.78
CA GLN A 13 -9.22 -5.16 22.19
C GLN A 13 -7.75 -4.80 22.47
N THR A 14 -7.43 -4.40 23.71
CA THR A 14 -6.06 -4.08 24.11
C THR A 14 -5.12 -5.28 23.93
N SER A 15 -5.60 -6.51 24.16
CA SER A 15 -4.86 -7.75 23.92
C SER A 15 -4.50 -8.01 22.45
N ASP A 16 -5.21 -7.35 21.52
CA ASP A 16 -4.95 -7.49 20.09
C ASP A 16 -3.86 -6.52 19.60
N MET A 17 -3.57 -5.47 20.38
CA MET A 17 -2.65 -4.41 19.98
C MET A 17 -1.27 -4.94 19.55
N PRO A 18 -0.64 -5.89 20.24
CA PRO A 18 0.67 -6.38 19.80
C PRO A 18 0.68 -6.85 18.35
N ARG A 19 -0.30 -7.67 17.92
CA ARG A 19 -0.31 -8.24 16.57
C ARG A 19 -0.64 -7.25 15.45
N ILE A 20 -1.21 -6.08 15.79
CA ILE A 20 -1.60 -5.06 14.80
C ILE A 20 -0.81 -3.76 14.90
N LYS A 21 0.16 -3.68 15.84
CA LYS A 21 0.99 -2.49 16.06
C LYS A 21 2.48 -2.78 15.94
N TYR A 22 2.94 -3.95 16.38
CA TYR A 22 4.35 -4.31 16.35
C TYR A 22 4.68 -5.10 15.09
N LYS A 23 5.60 -4.59 14.27
CA LYS A 23 6.01 -5.20 12.98
C LYS A 23 6.57 -6.61 13.19
N SER A 24 7.36 -6.81 14.25
CA SER A 24 7.86 -8.12 14.65
C SER A 24 6.72 -9.12 14.89
N LYS A 25 5.63 -8.69 15.54
CA LYS A 25 4.47 -9.54 15.81
C LYS A 25 3.59 -9.77 14.59
N MET A 26 3.46 -8.78 13.71
CA MET A 26 2.73 -8.95 12.44
C MET A 26 3.30 -10.12 11.62
N LYS A 27 4.62 -10.31 11.61
CA LYS A 27 5.29 -11.38 10.86
C LYS A 27 4.83 -12.78 11.24
N GLU A 28 4.57 -13.01 12.54
CA GLU A 28 4.05 -14.30 13.03
C GLU A 28 2.66 -14.62 12.39
N TYR A 29 1.81 -13.61 12.23
CA TYR A 29 0.48 -13.77 11.63
C TYR A 29 0.53 -13.91 10.10
N TYR A 30 1.45 -13.23 9.44
CA TYR A 30 1.70 -13.42 8.01
C TYR A 30 2.23 -14.82 7.71
N GLN A 31 3.16 -15.33 8.53
CA GLN A 31 3.65 -16.71 8.40
C GLN A 31 2.52 -17.74 8.57
N LYS A 32 1.62 -17.54 9.56
CA LYS A 32 0.41 -18.38 9.72
C LYS A 32 -0.52 -18.31 8.50
N ALA A 33 -0.53 -17.19 7.79
CA ALA A 33 -1.28 -17.01 6.54
C ALA A 33 -0.55 -17.61 5.32
N GLY A 34 0.65 -18.13 5.47
CA GLY A 34 1.48 -18.64 4.38
C GLY A 34 2.09 -17.54 3.49
N ILE A 35 2.17 -16.30 3.99
CA ILE A 35 2.71 -15.16 3.25
C ILE A 35 4.15 -14.93 3.71
N ALA A 36 5.08 -14.84 2.75
CA ALA A 36 6.48 -14.55 3.01
C ALA A 36 6.64 -13.16 3.67
N THR A 37 7.67 -13.02 4.52
CA THR A 37 8.06 -11.76 5.16
C THR A 37 9.57 -11.57 5.04
N ALA A 38 10.05 -10.32 5.03
CA ALA A 38 11.47 -10.05 5.17
C ALA A 38 12.03 -10.69 6.46
N ARG A 39 13.23 -11.26 6.39
CA ARG A 39 13.96 -11.68 7.59
C ARG A 39 14.23 -10.48 8.48
N TYR A 40 14.29 -10.66 9.76
CA TYR A 40 14.47 -9.55 10.69
C TYR A 40 15.22 -9.94 11.95
N HIS A 41 15.76 -8.90 12.60
CA HIS A 41 16.39 -8.96 13.91
C HIS A 41 15.90 -7.76 14.75
N MET A 42 15.61 -7.96 16.01
CA MET A 42 15.35 -6.85 16.93
C MET A 42 16.67 -6.17 17.26
N VAL A 43 16.75 -4.86 17.07
CA VAL A 43 18.00 -4.12 17.27
C VAL A 43 18.44 -4.20 18.73
N ASP A 44 19.58 -4.82 18.94
CA ASP A 44 20.27 -4.95 20.22
C ASP A 44 21.61 -4.18 20.20
N ASP A 45 22.73 -4.85 20.36
CA ASP A 45 24.06 -4.26 20.27
C ASP A 45 24.67 -4.38 18.86
N TYR A 46 25.87 -3.84 18.70
CA TYR A 46 26.56 -3.87 17.40
C TYR A 46 26.82 -5.28 16.89
N GLU A 47 27.22 -6.20 17.77
CA GLU A 47 27.59 -7.56 17.40
C GLU A 47 26.37 -8.39 16.98
N GLY A 48 25.23 -8.25 17.67
CA GLY A 48 23.97 -8.89 17.31
C GLY A 48 23.45 -8.40 15.96
N CYS A 49 23.41 -7.07 15.76
CA CYS A 49 23.04 -6.48 14.48
C CYS A 49 24.00 -6.90 13.35
N ARG A 50 25.32 -6.94 13.62
CA ARG A 50 26.32 -7.30 12.64
C ARG A 50 26.20 -8.76 12.19
N LYS A 51 25.90 -9.65 13.14
CA LYS A 51 25.63 -11.06 12.82
C LYS A 51 24.44 -11.23 11.88
N PHE A 52 23.36 -10.52 12.13
CA PHE A 52 22.21 -10.54 11.23
C PHE A 52 22.56 -9.99 9.82
N ILE A 53 23.35 -8.91 9.76
CA ILE A 53 23.82 -8.36 8.47
C ILE A 53 24.71 -9.34 7.74
N ASP A 54 25.54 -10.13 8.43
CA ASP A 54 26.37 -11.19 7.80
C ASP A 54 25.51 -12.27 7.12
N GLU A 55 24.29 -12.49 7.63
CA GLU A 55 23.33 -13.46 7.06
C GLU A 55 22.55 -12.90 5.87
N VAL A 56 22.20 -11.60 5.87
CA VAL A 56 21.29 -11.01 4.88
C VAL A 56 21.98 -10.11 3.88
N GLY A 57 23.14 -9.55 4.22
CA GLY A 57 23.87 -8.55 3.45
C GLY A 57 23.32 -7.14 3.60
N TYR A 58 24.11 -6.16 3.18
CA TYR A 58 23.65 -4.78 3.02
C TYR A 58 22.91 -4.58 1.68
N PRO A 59 22.00 -3.59 1.57
CA PRO A 59 21.50 -2.74 2.64
C PRO A 59 20.50 -3.48 3.53
N VAL A 60 20.30 -2.94 4.76
CA VAL A 60 19.20 -3.33 5.65
C VAL A 60 18.34 -2.10 5.97
N VAL A 61 17.09 -2.33 6.36
CA VAL A 61 16.17 -1.26 6.80
C VAL A 61 15.96 -1.38 8.30
N VAL A 62 16.14 -0.27 9.01
CA VAL A 62 15.88 -0.18 10.45
C VAL A 62 14.77 0.84 10.71
N LYS A 63 13.79 0.45 11.49
CA LYS A 63 12.60 1.27 11.79
C LYS A 63 12.04 0.93 13.18
N PRO A 64 11.30 1.86 13.83
CA PRO A 64 10.61 1.53 15.08
C PRO A 64 9.65 0.36 14.89
N ASP A 65 9.67 -0.62 15.82
CA ASP A 65 8.81 -1.81 15.74
C ASP A 65 7.32 -1.44 15.76
N ASN A 66 6.94 -0.37 16.48
CA ASN A 66 5.57 0.15 16.55
C ASN A 66 5.38 1.51 15.86
N GLY A 67 6.31 1.95 15.00
CA GLY A 67 6.24 3.20 14.23
C GLY A 67 5.13 3.17 13.15
N VAL A 68 4.78 4.35 12.65
CA VAL A 68 3.79 4.54 11.58
C VAL A 68 4.32 5.51 10.51
N GLY A 69 3.89 5.33 9.26
CA GLY A 69 4.11 6.28 8.18
C GLY A 69 5.58 6.45 7.76
N ALA A 70 6.38 5.41 7.81
CA ALA A 70 7.83 5.44 7.50
C ALA A 70 8.65 6.42 8.35
N SER A 71 8.07 6.97 9.42
CA SER A 71 8.77 7.85 10.34
C SER A 71 9.94 7.11 10.99
N ASP A 72 11.10 7.79 11.06
CA ASP A 72 12.33 7.27 11.66
C ASP A 72 12.78 5.91 11.04
N THR A 73 12.60 5.79 9.72
CA THR A 73 13.03 4.63 8.95
C THR A 73 14.37 4.94 8.27
N HIS A 74 15.35 4.09 8.52
CA HIS A 74 16.73 4.26 8.06
C HIS A 74 17.14 3.09 7.15
N LYS A 75 17.70 3.39 6.00
CA LYS A 75 18.40 2.44 5.14
C LYS A 75 19.88 2.48 5.49
N LEU A 76 20.41 1.39 6.00
CA LEU A 76 21.83 1.27 6.35
C LEU A 76 22.54 0.49 5.25
N SER A 77 23.61 1.04 4.72
CA SER A 77 24.36 0.47 3.58
C SER A 77 25.78 0.09 3.95
N SER A 78 26.23 0.40 5.17
CA SER A 78 27.59 0.13 5.65
C SER A 78 27.64 -0.05 7.17
N ASP A 79 28.76 -0.61 7.66
CA ASP A 79 29.07 -0.70 9.10
C ASP A 79 29.17 0.68 9.76
N GLU A 80 29.55 1.69 8.99
CA GLU A 80 29.61 3.06 9.48
C GLU A 80 28.18 3.62 9.72
N ASP A 81 27.25 3.34 8.82
CA ASP A 81 25.84 3.71 9.00
C ASP A 81 25.24 3.02 10.21
N LEU A 82 25.53 1.72 10.41
CA LEU A 82 25.10 0.97 11.58
C LEU A 82 25.62 1.62 12.88
N LYS A 83 26.90 1.95 12.96
CA LYS A 83 27.49 2.60 14.14
C LYS A 83 26.86 3.95 14.41
N LYS A 84 26.67 4.78 13.38
CA LYS A 84 26.00 6.09 13.49
C LYS A 84 24.57 5.93 14.03
N PHE A 85 23.81 4.99 13.46
CA PHE A 85 22.45 4.70 13.90
C PHE A 85 22.39 4.30 15.38
N LEU A 86 23.23 3.35 15.82
CA LEU A 86 23.23 2.89 17.20
C LEU A 86 23.59 4.00 18.20
N VAL A 87 24.50 4.89 17.84
CA VAL A 87 24.84 6.08 18.66
C VAL A 87 23.65 7.02 18.76
N GLN A 88 22.99 7.33 17.63
CA GLN A 88 21.82 8.21 17.58
C GLN A 88 20.64 7.60 18.35
N LYS A 89 20.36 6.31 18.16
CA LYS A 89 19.33 5.59 18.91
C LYS A 89 19.54 5.72 20.42
N THR A 90 20.77 5.45 20.90
CA THR A 90 21.09 5.51 22.32
C THR A 90 20.95 6.95 22.87
N ALA A 91 21.33 7.96 22.10
CA ALA A 91 21.30 9.36 22.51
C ALA A 91 19.89 9.96 22.52
N HIS A 92 19.04 9.62 21.55
CA HIS A 92 17.77 10.32 21.32
C HIS A 92 16.53 9.44 21.55
N HIS A 93 16.65 8.10 21.39
CA HIS A 93 15.52 7.17 21.44
C HIS A 93 15.87 5.91 22.25
N PRO A 94 16.40 6.01 23.50
CA PRO A 94 16.88 4.86 24.27
C PRO A 94 15.79 3.80 24.55
N ASP A 95 14.54 4.25 24.73
CA ASP A 95 13.40 3.39 25.09
C ASP A 95 12.61 2.89 23.88
N VAL A 96 13.00 3.24 22.64
CA VAL A 96 12.32 2.79 21.42
C VAL A 96 12.93 1.47 20.97
N GLU A 97 12.07 0.47 20.78
CA GLU A 97 12.45 -0.79 20.16
C GLU A 97 12.44 -0.63 18.63
N TYR A 98 13.53 -1.06 17.99
CA TYR A 98 13.69 -1.04 16.55
C TYR A 98 13.78 -2.46 16.00
N ILE A 99 13.19 -2.66 14.83
CA ILE A 99 13.34 -3.86 14.02
C ILE A 99 14.28 -3.54 12.84
N MET A 100 15.27 -4.41 12.63
CA MET A 100 16.16 -4.40 11.46
C MET A 100 15.68 -5.48 10.50
N GLU A 101 15.42 -5.12 9.25
CA GLU A 101 14.90 -6.02 8.23
C GLU A 101 15.84 -6.12 7.04
N GLU A 102 15.89 -7.29 6.44
CA GLU A 102 16.46 -7.50 5.11
C GLU A 102 15.79 -6.57 4.10
N PHE A 103 16.56 -5.90 3.26
CA PHE A 103 16.02 -4.99 2.25
C PHE A 103 15.31 -5.76 1.13
N VAL A 104 14.05 -5.47 0.92
CA VAL A 104 13.22 -6.06 -0.14
C VAL A 104 13.26 -5.15 -1.36
N ARG A 105 13.72 -5.67 -2.51
CA ARG A 105 13.67 -4.95 -3.79
C ARG A 105 12.31 -5.15 -4.44
N ALA A 106 11.44 -4.19 -4.23
CA ALA A 106 10.04 -4.32 -4.56
C ALA A 106 9.37 -2.95 -4.71
N GLU A 107 8.23 -2.93 -5.36
CA GLU A 107 7.24 -1.85 -5.26
C GLU A 107 6.23 -2.16 -4.15
N VAL A 108 5.65 -1.12 -3.55
CA VAL A 108 4.62 -1.27 -2.53
C VAL A 108 3.25 -1.36 -3.20
N ASN A 109 2.54 -2.43 -2.90
CA ASN A 109 1.16 -2.67 -3.33
C ASN A 109 0.27 -2.74 -2.08
N SER A 110 -0.98 -2.33 -2.18
CA SER A 110 -1.92 -2.49 -1.07
C SER A 110 -3.06 -3.44 -1.40
N TYR A 111 -3.66 -3.93 -0.32
CA TYR A 111 -4.98 -4.51 -0.29
C TYR A 111 -5.85 -3.67 0.64
N ASP A 112 -6.77 -2.91 0.07
CA ASP A 112 -7.72 -2.04 0.75
C ASP A 112 -9.09 -2.69 0.74
N ALA A 113 -9.68 -2.96 1.90
CA ALA A 113 -10.94 -3.67 1.95
C ALA A 113 -11.84 -3.25 3.10
N ILE A 114 -13.15 -3.41 2.90
CA ILE A 114 -14.15 -3.28 3.95
C ILE A 114 -14.64 -4.69 4.29
N ILE A 115 -14.43 -5.09 5.55
CA ILE A 115 -14.65 -6.43 6.05
C ILE A 115 -15.89 -6.45 6.94
N ASP A 116 -16.81 -7.37 6.71
CA ASP A 116 -18.05 -7.53 7.46
C ASP A 116 -17.83 -8.16 8.86
N ALA A 117 -18.90 -8.33 9.62
CA ALA A 117 -18.87 -8.93 10.95
C ALA A 117 -18.47 -10.43 10.96
N ASN A 118 -18.53 -11.09 9.82
CA ASN A 118 -18.16 -12.50 9.65
C ASN A 118 -16.71 -12.67 9.19
N GLY A 119 -16.04 -11.56 8.82
CA GLY A 119 -14.68 -11.58 8.28
C GLY A 119 -14.63 -11.71 6.76
N ASN A 120 -15.75 -11.46 6.06
CA ASN A 120 -15.79 -11.49 4.60
C ASN A 120 -15.58 -10.09 4.03
N PRO A 121 -14.79 -9.92 2.97
CA PRO A 121 -14.67 -8.66 2.27
C PRO A 121 -15.97 -8.37 1.49
N ILE A 122 -16.60 -7.22 1.74
CA ILE A 122 -17.74 -6.72 0.98
C ILE A 122 -17.33 -5.68 -0.06
N PHE A 123 -16.12 -5.15 0.05
CA PHE A 123 -15.48 -4.28 -0.93
C PHE A 123 -13.98 -4.51 -0.92
N GLU A 124 -13.34 -4.47 -2.11
CA GLU A 124 -11.91 -4.68 -2.27
C GLU A 124 -11.35 -3.75 -3.35
N ALA A 125 -10.21 -3.15 -3.06
CA ALA A 125 -9.42 -2.33 -3.99
C ALA A 125 -7.94 -2.48 -3.66
N GLY A 126 -7.09 -1.79 -4.39
CA GLY A 126 -5.66 -1.72 -4.11
C GLY A 126 -5.03 -0.51 -4.75
N ASN A 127 -3.89 -0.10 -4.21
CA ASN A 127 -3.04 0.92 -4.79
C ASN A 127 -1.63 0.38 -5.03
N VAL A 128 -0.88 1.09 -5.85
CA VAL A 128 0.54 0.86 -6.10
C VAL A 128 1.28 2.16 -5.84
N SER A 129 2.32 2.07 -5.03
CA SER A 129 3.31 3.13 -4.81
C SER A 129 4.63 2.69 -5.43
N PRO A 130 4.94 3.16 -6.66
CA PRO A 130 6.14 2.75 -7.37
C PRO A 130 7.42 3.25 -6.68
N MET A 131 7.32 4.36 -5.95
CA MET A 131 8.41 4.95 -5.19
C MET A 131 8.20 4.74 -3.69
N SER A 132 9.29 4.50 -2.98
CA SER A 132 9.25 4.44 -1.51
C SER A 132 8.94 5.82 -0.92
N ILE A 133 8.03 5.89 0.05
CA ILE A 133 7.77 7.13 0.81
C ILE A 133 9.04 7.63 1.48
N MET A 134 9.91 6.74 1.92
CA MET A 134 11.21 7.07 2.52
C MET A 134 12.09 7.84 1.53
N ASP A 135 12.19 7.35 0.28
CA ASP A 135 12.99 8.01 -0.76
C ASP A 135 12.37 9.35 -1.17
N ILE A 136 11.03 9.42 -1.33
CA ILE A 136 10.32 10.67 -1.62
C ILE A 136 10.62 11.75 -0.57
N VAL A 137 10.61 11.39 0.72
CA VAL A 137 10.86 12.34 1.81
C VAL A 137 12.34 12.74 1.87
N ASN A 138 13.25 11.77 1.76
CA ASN A 138 14.69 12.02 1.88
C ASN A 138 15.25 12.84 0.71
N ASP A 139 14.77 12.55 -0.50
CA ASP A 139 15.25 13.20 -1.72
C ASP A 139 14.42 14.44 -2.11
N ASN A 140 13.41 14.78 -1.31
CA ASN A 140 12.46 15.85 -1.58
C ASN A 140 11.85 15.74 -3.00
N ASP A 141 11.49 14.53 -3.39
CA ASP A 141 11.01 14.25 -4.74
C ASP A 141 9.49 14.39 -4.86
N ASN A 142 9.01 14.39 -6.10
CA ASN A 142 7.58 14.38 -6.41
C ASN A 142 6.95 13.08 -5.93
N SER A 143 5.72 13.15 -5.44
CA SER A 143 5.02 11.98 -4.93
C SER A 143 4.08 11.41 -5.97
N ILE A 144 4.12 10.10 -6.18
CA ILE A 144 3.19 9.38 -7.05
C ILE A 144 2.70 8.09 -6.40
N TYR A 145 1.43 7.81 -6.57
CA TYR A 145 0.80 6.51 -6.35
C TYR A 145 -0.52 6.45 -7.12
N TYR A 146 -1.07 5.28 -7.35
CA TYR A 146 -2.33 5.16 -8.06
C TYR A 146 -3.18 4.00 -7.56
N ILE A 147 -4.50 4.16 -7.64
CA ILE A 147 -5.43 3.06 -7.49
C ILE A 147 -5.42 2.26 -8.78
N ILE A 148 -5.18 0.97 -8.68
CA ILE A 148 -5.19 0.04 -9.81
C ILE A 148 -6.62 -0.19 -10.30
N LYS A 149 -6.78 -0.38 -11.62
CA LYS A 149 -8.08 -0.62 -12.23
C LYS A 149 -8.71 -1.93 -11.77
N ASP A 150 -7.92 -3.00 -11.74
CA ASP A 150 -8.35 -4.32 -11.29
C ASP A 150 -7.35 -4.90 -10.29
N LEU A 151 -7.85 -5.36 -9.15
CA LEU A 151 -7.01 -5.92 -8.09
C LEU A 151 -6.47 -7.30 -8.54
N PRO A 152 -5.13 -7.48 -8.61
CA PRO A 152 -4.54 -8.76 -8.98
C PRO A 152 -4.98 -9.89 -8.04
N GLU A 153 -5.21 -11.08 -8.59
CA GLU A 153 -5.74 -12.19 -7.82
C GLU A 153 -4.79 -12.67 -6.72
N ASP A 154 -3.49 -12.61 -6.95
CA ASP A 154 -2.49 -12.95 -5.95
C ASP A 154 -2.49 -11.96 -4.76
N THR A 155 -2.64 -10.65 -5.03
CA THR A 155 -2.80 -9.61 -3.98
C THR A 155 -4.11 -9.81 -3.22
N ARG A 156 -5.20 -10.13 -3.93
CA ARG A 156 -6.49 -10.46 -3.35
C ARG A 156 -6.39 -11.68 -2.44
N ALA A 157 -5.78 -12.76 -2.92
CA ALA A 157 -5.58 -13.97 -2.15
C ALA A 157 -4.73 -13.74 -0.89
N ALA A 158 -3.62 -13.01 -1.01
CA ALA A 158 -2.77 -12.64 0.12
C ALA A 158 -3.53 -11.76 1.14
N GLY A 159 -4.27 -10.74 0.66
CA GLY A 159 -5.08 -9.88 1.51
C GLY A 159 -6.14 -10.64 2.29
N ARG A 160 -6.90 -11.51 1.63
CA ARG A 160 -7.92 -12.36 2.28
C ARG A 160 -7.33 -13.35 3.28
N ALA A 161 -6.17 -13.94 2.97
CA ALA A 161 -5.44 -14.81 3.88
C ALA A 161 -4.98 -14.05 5.14
N ALA A 162 -4.48 -12.82 4.97
CA ALA A 162 -4.12 -11.94 6.08
C ALA A 162 -5.35 -11.55 6.90
N VAL A 163 -6.48 -11.14 6.28
CA VAL A 163 -7.75 -10.85 6.98
C VAL A 163 -8.13 -11.99 7.91
N LYS A 164 -8.09 -13.22 7.43
CA LYS A 164 -8.39 -14.43 8.21
C LYS A 164 -7.40 -14.63 9.35
N SER A 165 -6.10 -14.54 9.09
CA SER A 165 -5.04 -14.77 10.08
C SER A 165 -5.06 -13.74 11.20
N PHE A 166 -5.28 -12.47 10.89
CA PHE A 166 -5.38 -11.38 11.86
C PHE A 166 -6.75 -11.30 12.56
N GLY A 167 -7.74 -12.11 12.13
CA GLY A 167 -9.07 -12.14 12.71
C GLY A 167 -9.84 -10.82 12.52
N VAL A 168 -9.72 -10.21 11.35
CA VAL A 168 -10.35 -8.92 11.04
C VAL A 168 -11.86 -9.07 10.90
N LYS A 169 -12.61 -8.19 11.55
CA LYS A 169 -14.09 -8.12 11.48
C LYS A 169 -14.56 -6.70 11.61
N SER A 170 -15.65 -6.35 10.95
CA SER A 170 -16.32 -5.03 10.99
C SER A 170 -15.32 -3.89 10.87
N ARG A 171 -14.51 -3.88 9.81
CA ARG A 171 -13.38 -2.97 9.68
C ARG A 171 -13.09 -2.56 8.25
N PHE A 172 -12.76 -1.28 8.04
CA PHE A 172 -12.02 -0.85 6.86
C PHE A 172 -10.54 -1.03 7.15
N ILE A 173 -9.79 -1.65 6.23
CA ILE A 173 -8.37 -2.00 6.37
C ILE A 173 -7.56 -1.51 5.18
N HIS A 174 -6.27 -1.31 5.45
CA HIS A 174 -5.23 -1.01 4.47
C HIS A 174 -4.02 -1.90 4.80
N PHE A 175 -3.82 -2.97 4.02
CA PHE A 175 -2.68 -3.87 4.16
C PHE A 175 -1.67 -3.60 3.07
N GLU A 176 -0.41 -3.50 3.44
CA GLU A 176 0.69 -3.25 2.53
C GLU A 176 1.48 -4.52 2.27
N PHE A 177 1.79 -4.70 1.00
CA PHE A 177 2.60 -5.81 0.50
C PHE A 177 3.70 -5.26 -0.40
N PHE A 178 4.82 -5.92 -0.42
CA PHE A 178 5.82 -5.79 -1.46
C PHE A 178 5.50 -6.71 -2.63
N ARG A 179 5.55 -6.19 -3.85
CA ARG A 179 5.63 -6.99 -5.07
C ARG A 179 7.06 -6.94 -5.57
N MET A 180 7.75 -8.07 -5.51
CA MET A 180 9.18 -8.15 -5.82
C MET A 180 9.47 -7.74 -7.27
N THR A 181 10.43 -6.85 -7.48
CA THR A 181 10.85 -6.37 -8.80
C THR A 181 11.94 -7.24 -9.40
N GLU A 182 12.62 -8.05 -8.58
CA GLU A 182 13.65 -8.99 -8.99
C GLU A 182 13.65 -10.25 -8.12
N ASN A 183 14.45 -11.26 -8.50
CA ASN A 183 14.61 -12.46 -7.69
C ASN A 183 15.56 -12.19 -6.51
N GLN A 184 15.13 -12.57 -5.30
CA GLN A 184 15.96 -12.59 -4.10
C GLN A 184 15.91 -13.98 -3.48
N ALA A 185 17.06 -14.65 -3.34
CA ALA A 185 17.13 -16.06 -2.93
C ALA A 185 16.46 -16.35 -1.58
N SER A 186 16.49 -15.38 -0.67
CA SER A 186 15.88 -15.47 0.67
C SER A 186 14.35 -15.31 0.71
N MET A 187 13.77 -14.66 -0.31
CA MET A 187 12.36 -14.25 -0.29
C MET A 187 11.53 -14.82 -1.42
N GLY A 188 12.11 -14.95 -2.62
CA GLY A 188 11.39 -15.52 -3.75
C GLY A 188 11.72 -14.88 -5.10
N LYS A 189 10.79 -15.01 -6.03
CA LYS A 189 10.96 -14.60 -7.43
C LYS A 189 10.32 -13.24 -7.69
N LYS A 190 10.77 -12.58 -8.77
CA LYS A 190 10.10 -11.40 -9.33
C LYS A 190 8.60 -11.64 -9.46
N GLY A 191 7.79 -10.64 -9.07
CA GLY A 191 6.33 -10.68 -9.05
C GLY A 191 5.71 -11.28 -7.78
N GLN A 192 6.48 -11.99 -6.95
CA GLN A 192 5.96 -12.59 -5.72
C GLN A 192 5.56 -11.53 -4.70
N ILE A 193 4.48 -11.81 -3.97
CA ILE A 193 3.98 -10.99 -2.86
C ILE A 193 4.72 -11.35 -1.58
N VAL A 194 5.24 -10.32 -0.90
CA VAL A 194 5.88 -10.39 0.42
C VAL A 194 5.17 -9.40 1.34
N ALA A 195 4.81 -9.80 2.54
CA ALA A 195 4.08 -8.94 3.46
C ALA A 195 4.95 -7.80 4.02
N LEU A 196 4.35 -6.62 4.16
CA LEU A 196 4.99 -5.45 4.75
C LEU A 196 4.34 -5.05 6.07
N GLU A 197 3.09 -4.58 6.05
CA GLU A 197 2.42 -4.03 7.24
C GLU A 197 0.90 -4.19 7.17
N VAL A 198 0.22 -4.36 8.33
CA VAL A 198 -1.23 -4.27 8.45
C VAL A 198 -1.64 -2.96 9.10
N ASN A 199 -2.57 -2.26 8.48
CA ASN A 199 -3.22 -1.08 9.03
C ASN A 199 -4.71 -1.35 9.18
N MET A 200 -5.19 -1.38 10.44
CA MET A 200 -6.60 -1.65 10.77
C MET A 200 -7.46 -0.39 10.66
N ARG A 201 -7.27 0.34 9.58
CA ARG A 201 -7.93 1.60 9.23
C ARG A 201 -7.88 1.81 7.70
N PRO A 202 -8.68 2.73 7.13
CA PRO A 202 -8.49 3.17 5.75
C PRO A 202 -7.06 3.70 5.51
N CYS A 203 -6.58 3.63 4.28
CA CYS A 203 -5.36 4.31 3.88
C CYS A 203 -5.47 5.81 4.16
N GLY A 204 -4.33 6.47 4.38
CA GLY A 204 -4.26 7.90 4.64
C GLY A 204 -4.40 8.76 3.38
N GLY A 205 -4.26 10.07 3.56
CA GLY A 205 -4.34 11.05 2.49
C GLY A 205 -5.69 11.01 1.77
N PHE A 206 -5.66 11.12 0.45
CA PHE A 206 -6.84 11.15 -0.42
C PHE A 206 -7.20 9.76 -0.99
N THR A 207 -6.56 8.70 -0.51
CA THR A 207 -6.75 7.34 -1.04
C THR A 207 -8.19 6.85 -1.02
N PRO A 208 -9.02 7.07 0.04
CA PRO A 208 -10.44 6.68 0.00
C PRO A 208 -11.24 7.42 -1.09
N ASP A 209 -10.95 8.71 -1.32
CA ASP A 209 -11.59 9.48 -2.39
C ASP A 209 -11.16 8.99 -3.77
N MET A 210 -9.87 8.69 -3.92
CA MET A 210 -9.33 8.10 -5.15
C MET A 210 -9.96 6.73 -5.44
N ILE A 211 -10.22 5.90 -4.42
CA ILE A 211 -10.94 4.63 -4.56
C ILE A 211 -12.37 4.88 -5.04
N ASN A 212 -13.05 5.94 -4.54
CA ASN A 212 -14.38 6.31 -5.02
C ASN A 212 -14.35 6.64 -6.52
N PHE A 213 -13.39 7.43 -6.97
CA PHE A 213 -13.23 7.75 -8.39
C PHE A 213 -12.84 6.52 -9.22
N ALA A 214 -11.92 5.70 -8.73
CA ALA A 214 -11.45 4.50 -9.43
C ALA A 214 -12.52 3.42 -9.58
N ARG A 215 -13.50 3.37 -8.67
CA ARG A 215 -14.55 2.33 -8.61
C ARG A 215 -15.96 2.85 -8.87
N SER A 216 -16.10 4.14 -9.21
CA SER A 216 -17.41 4.76 -9.41
C SER A 216 -18.38 4.42 -8.27
N THR A 217 -17.95 4.58 -7.02
CA THR A 217 -18.67 4.17 -5.80
C THR A 217 -18.46 5.18 -4.66
N ASN A 218 -18.89 4.82 -3.44
CA ASN A 218 -18.66 5.61 -2.24
C ASN A 218 -18.29 4.67 -1.06
N VAL A 219 -16.98 4.51 -0.82
CA VAL A 219 -16.47 3.62 0.25
C VAL A 219 -16.85 4.11 1.65
N TYR A 220 -17.09 5.41 1.83
CA TYR A 220 -17.57 5.94 3.11
C TYR A 220 -18.98 5.44 3.41
N LYS A 221 -19.86 5.45 2.37
CA LYS A 221 -21.21 4.89 2.52
C LYS A 221 -21.15 3.38 2.70
N ILE A 222 -20.34 2.64 1.93
CA ILE A 222 -20.17 1.20 2.08
C ILE A 222 -19.76 0.87 3.51
N TRP A 223 -18.80 1.61 4.07
CA TRP A 223 -18.35 1.38 5.45
C TRP A 223 -19.42 1.71 6.48
N ALA A 224 -20.12 2.85 6.34
CA ALA A 224 -21.22 3.23 7.22
C ALA A 224 -22.36 2.21 7.20
N ASP A 225 -22.77 1.77 6.01
CA ASP A 225 -23.82 0.76 5.83
C ASP A 225 -23.42 -0.57 6.48
N MET A 226 -22.18 -1.02 6.27
CA MET A 226 -21.65 -2.24 6.87
C MET A 226 -21.71 -2.20 8.39
N ILE A 227 -21.36 -1.07 9.01
CA ILE A 227 -21.41 -0.92 10.47
C ILE A 227 -22.86 -0.88 10.95
N ALA A 228 -23.75 -0.19 10.23
CA ALA A 228 -25.14 0.02 10.64
C ALA A 228 -26.05 -1.18 10.34
N PHE A 229 -25.84 -1.85 9.20
CA PHE A 229 -26.77 -2.83 8.66
C PHE A 229 -26.11 -4.20 8.38
N GLY A 230 -24.80 -4.34 8.59
CA GLY A 230 -24.03 -5.56 8.32
C GLY A 230 -23.69 -5.80 6.85
N GLY A 231 -24.08 -4.91 5.94
CA GLY A 231 -23.83 -5.00 4.49
C GLY A 231 -24.18 -3.68 3.82
N THR A 232 -24.10 -3.62 2.50
CA THR A 232 -24.42 -2.44 1.69
C THR A 232 -25.12 -2.82 0.40
N ASP A 233 -25.95 -1.93 -0.12
CA ASP A 233 -26.53 -1.95 -1.47
C ASP A 233 -25.82 -0.96 -2.41
N MET A 234 -24.74 -0.30 -1.94
CA MET A 234 -23.99 0.66 -2.72
C MET A 234 -23.36 -0.02 -3.93
N PRO A 235 -23.69 0.41 -5.16
CA PRO A 235 -23.12 -0.21 -6.35
C PRO A 235 -21.63 0.13 -6.50
N VAL A 236 -20.90 -0.78 -7.12
CA VAL A 236 -19.58 -0.53 -7.71
C VAL A 236 -19.79 -0.40 -9.20
N GLY A 237 -19.37 0.74 -9.77
CA GLY A 237 -19.57 1.03 -11.18
C GLY A 237 -18.36 0.67 -12.05
N GLU A 238 -18.11 1.50 -13.07
CA GLU A 238 -16.97 1.33 -13.96
C GLU A 238 -15.64 1.50 -13.22
N HIS A 239 -14.62 0.73 -13.63
CA HIS A 239 -13.29 0.74 -13.03
C HIS A 239 -12.30 1.59 -13.86
N PHE A 240 -11.49 2.37 -13.16
CA PHE A 240 -10.45 3.23 -13.73
C PHE A 240 -9.12 3.06 -12.97
N TYR A 241 -8.02 3.37 -13.65
CA TYR A 241 -6.81 3.80 -12.97
C TYR A 241 -7.04 5.19 -12.40
N CYS A 242 -6.64 5.43 -11.15
CA CYS A 242 -6.75 6.75 -10.52
C CYS A 242 -5.41 7.18 -9.96
N PRO A 243 -4.56 7.88 -10.76
CA PRO A 243 -3.29 8.41 -10.33
C PRO A 243 -3.44 9.62 -9.40
N PHE A 244 -2.54 9.68 -8.43
CA PHE A 244 -2.17 10.85 -7.66
C PHE A 244 -0.79 11.32 -8.10
N ALA A 245 -0.65 12.59 -8.43
CA ALA A 245 0.62 13.24 -8.71
C ALA A 245 0.79 14.48 -7.83
N GLY A 246 1.83 14.48 -6.98
CA GLY A 246 2.17 15.59 -6.09
C GLY A 246 3.41 16.31 -6.58
N ARG A 247 3.28 17.55 -7.06
CA ARG A 247 4.41 18.42 -7.43
C ARG A 247 5.01 19.08 -6.21
N ARG A 248 6.34 19.26 -6.22
CA ARG A 248 7.07 20.06 -5.24
C ARG A 248 7.17 21.52 -5.69
N ASP A 249 6.95 22.44 -4.77
CA ASP A 249 7.30 23.85 -4.97
C ASP A 249 8.82 24.00 -5.18
N GLY A 250 9.22 24.96 -6.01
CA GLY A 250 10.62 25.22 -6.33
C GLY A 250 11.19 24.35 -7.46
N LYS A 251 10.50 23.34 -7.94
CA LYS A 251 10.83 22.62 -9.19
C LYS A 251 10.23 23.36 -10.40
N HIS A 252 10.98 23.40 -11.51
CA HIS A 252 10.54 24.05 -12.76
C HIS A 252 9.93 23.01 -13.70
N PHE A 253 8.60 23.02 -13.81
CA PHE A 253 7.86 22.06 -14.64
C PHE A 253 7.71 22.55 -16.08
N VAL A 254 7.78 21.62 -17.04
CA VAL A 254 7.59 21.90 -18.48
C VAL A 254 6.20 22.46 -18.77
N TYR A 255 5.17 21.87 -18.14
CA TYR A 255 3.79 22.32 -18.26
C TYR A 255 3.37 23.11 -17.03
N SER A 256 2.77 24.30 -17.23
CA SER A 256 2.18 25.06 -16.13
C SER A 256 0.98 24.32 -15.51
N HIS A 257 0.50 24.82 -14.37
CA HIS A 257 -0.73 24.33 -13.75
C HIS A 257 -1.92 24.40 -14.72
N GLU A 258 -2.10 25.56 -15.37
CA GLU A 258 -3.20 25.83 -16.29
C GLU A 258 -3.14 24.93 -17.53
N GLN A 259 -1.95 24.66 -18.05
CA GLN A 259 -1.76 23.74 -19.18
C GLN A 259 -2.15 22.31 -18.83
N ILE A 260 -1.78 21.83 -17.62
CA ILE A 260 -2.21 20.50 -17.12
C ILE A 260 -3.73 20.48 -16.95
N MET A 261 -4.32 21.49 -16.33
CA MET A 261 -5.77 21.59 -16.14
C MET A 261 -6.53 21.58 -17.46
N GLN A 262 -6.05 22.30 -18.46
CA GLN A 262 -6.65 22.33 -19.79
C GLN A 262 -6.51 20.97 -20.50
N LYS A 263 -5.30 20.37 -20.47
CA LYS A 263 -5.02 19.12 -21.18
C LYS A 263 -5.85 17.95 -20.64
N TYR A 264 -6.02 17.87 -19.31
CA TYR A 264 -6.67 16.76 -18.62
C TYR A 264 -8.05 17.11 -18.02
N GLN A 265 -8.69 18.17 -18.51
CA GLN A 265 -9.96 18.69 -17.97
C GLN A 265 -11.02 17.59 -17.76
N GLN A 266 -11.17 16.65 -18.69
CA GLN A 266 -12.19 15.59 -18.61
C GLN A 266 -11.79 14.48 -17.64
N ASN A 267 -10.51 14.28 -17.41
CA ASN A 267 -9.97 13.23 -16.53
C ASN A 267 -9.84 13.69 -15.08
N MET A 268 -9.67 15.00 -14.86
CA MET A 268 -9.38 15.56 -13.55
C MET A 268 -10.53 15.33 -12.55
N ARG A 269 -10.20 14.90 -11.33
CA ARG A 269 -11.15 14.63 -10.24
C ARG A 269 -10.92 15.51 -9.03
N MET A 270 -9.65 15.72 -8.65
CA MET A 270 -9.28 16.60 -7.53
C MET A 270 -8.00 17.34 -7.87
N VAL A 271 -7.96 18.60 -7.49
CA VAL A 271 -6.78 19.46 -7.59
C VAL A 271 -6.79 20.38 -6.39
N ASP A 272 -5.73 20.36 -5.61
CA ASP A 272 -5.64 21.21 -4.42
C ASP A 272 -4.19 21.45 -4.00
N ARG A 273 -4.00 22.41 -3.11
CA ARG A 273 -2.75 22.59 -2.37
C ARG A 273 -2.72 21.65 -1.18
N ILE A 274 -1.61 20.94 -1.01
CA ILE A 274 -1.42 20.04 0.12
C ILE A 274 -1.06 20.86 1.37
N PRO A 275 -1.74 20.64 2.52
CA PRO A 275 -1.34 21.26 3.78
C PRO A 275 0.10 20.92 4.17
N ASP A 276 0.81 21.87 4.79
CA ASP A 276 2.23 21.74 5.15
C ASP A 276 2.53 20.47 5.96
N ALA A 277 1.62 20.08 6.85
CA ALA A 277 1.76 18.86 7.66
C ALA A 277 1.83 17.56 6.82
N LEU A 278 1.34 17.57 5.59
CA LEU A 278 1.32 16.42 4.67
C LEU A 278 2.29 16.60 3.49
N SER A 279 2.76 17.82 3.26
CA SER A 279 3.56 18.16 2.07
C SER A 279 4.85 17.36 1.98
N GLY A 280 5.46 17.00 3.11
CA GLY A 280 6.68 16.18 3.16
C GLY A 280 6.57 14.86 2.40
N ALA A 281 5.43 14.16 2.51
CA ALA A 281 5.19 12.88 1.85
C ALA A 281 4.42 13.00 0.54
N MET A 282 3.66 14.09 0.33
CA MET A 282 2.67 14.17 -0.75
C MET A 282 2.94 15.26 -1.79
N GLY A 283 3.99 16.08 -1.64
CA GLY A 283 4.22 17.27 -2.47
C GLY A 283 3.40 18.47 -1.98
N ASN A 284 3.47 19.58 -2.73
CA ASN A 284 2.79 20.83 -2.36
C ASN A 284 1.52 21.08 -3.19
N GLN A 285 1.51 20.67 -4.47
CA GLN A 285 0.37 20.77 -5.37
C GLN A 285 -0.03 19.38 -5.86
N MET A 286 -1.26 18.97 -5.58
CA MET A 286 -1.76 17.67 -6.02
C MET A 286 -2.63 17.74 -7.26
N TYR A 287 -2.61 16.64 -8.01
CA TYR A 287 -3.50 16.34 -9.12
C TYR A 287 -3.97 14.90 -8.99
N VAL A 288 -5.28 14.68 -9.02
CA VAL A 288 -5.90 13.35 -9.06
C VAL A 288 -6.78 13.28 -10.31
N ALA A 289 -6.59 12.26 -11.12
CA ALA A 289 -7.31 12.06 -12.37
C ALA A 289 -7.76 10.61 -12.52
N THR A 290 -8.59 10.29 -13.53
CA THR A 290 -9.00 8.91 -13.85
C THR A 290 -8.75 8.59 -15.30
N PHE A 291 -8.32 7.35 -15.57
CA PHE A 291 -8.03 6.85 -16.92
C PHE A 291 -8.56 5.43 -17.09
N SER A 292 -9.12 5.14 -18.26
CA SER A 292 -9.59 3.79 -18.60
C SER A 292 -8.43 2.84 -18.97
N THR A 293 -7.28 3.40 -19.37
CA THR A 293 -6.08 2.65 -19.77
C THR A 293 -4.86 3.05 -18.95
N ARG A 294 -3.91 2.13 -18.88
CA ARG A 294 -2.64 2.35 -18.19
C ARG A 294 -1.78 3.38 -18.92
N GLU A 295 -1.74 3.33 -20.24
CA GLU A 295 -0.98 4.26 -21.08
C GLU A 295 -1.44 5.70 -20.88
N GLY A 296 -2.76 5.92 -20.72
CA GLY A 296 -3.30 7.25 -20.41
C GLY A 296 -2.84 7.78 -19.06
N MET A 297 -2.78 6.91 -18.05
CA MET A 297 -2.24 7.23 -16.73
C MET A 297 -0.73 7.52 -16.79
N GLU A 298 0.04 6.72 -17.51
CA GLU A 298 1.49 6.91 -17.66
C GLU A 298 1.82 8.22 -18.37
N GLN A 299 1.04 8.56 -19.42
CA GLN A 299 1.18 9.83 -20.12
C GLN A 299 0.85 11.02 -19.20
N PHE A 300 -0.17 10.87 -18.35
CA PHE A 300 -0.50 11.89 -17.35
C PHE A 300 0.67 12.14 -16.39
N TYR A 301 1.30 11.09 -15.85
CA TYR A 301 2.48 11.24 -15.00
C TYR A 301 3.64 11.88 -15.76
N ALA A 302 3.90 11.45 -16.99
CA ALA A 302 4.96 12.02 -17.83
C ALA A 302 4.79 13.52 -18.02
N ASP A 303 3.56 13.99 -18.24
CA ASP A 303 3.28 15.41 -18.43
C ASP A 303 3.29 16.20 -17.12
N VAL A 304 2.63 15.68 -16.08
CA VAL A 304 2.53 16.39 -14.79
C VAL A 304 3.90 16.55 -14.15
N LEU A 305 4.78 15.56 -14.28
CA LEU A 305 6.07 15.53 -13.57
C LEU A 305 7.25 15.98 -14.43
N ALA A 306 7.03 16.28 -15.71
CA ALA A 306 8.09 16.78 -16.61
C ALA A 306 8.68 18.09 -16.07
N THR A 307 10.00 18.10 -15.86
CA THR A 307 10.73 19.31 -15.43
C THR A 307 11.74 19.74 -16.46
N THR A 308 12.15 21.02 -16.42
CA THR A 308 13.15 21.62 -17.32
C THR A 308 14.58 21.39 -16.83
N ASP A 309 14.76 20.90 -15.60
CA ASP A 309 16.07 20.72 -14.99
C ASP A 309 16.77 19.47 -15.53
N ALA A 310 18.02 19.62 -16.01
CA ALA A 310 18.80 18.56 -16.65
C ALA A 310 19.02 17.32 -15.75
N THR A 311 18.94 17.49 -14.42
CA THR A 311 19.05 16.39 -13.44
C THR A 311 17.86 15.43 -13.45
N ASN A 312 16.72 15.84 -14.05
CA ASN A 312 15.50 15.04 -14.06
C ASN A 312 15.34 14.13 -15.30
N ALA A 313 16.21 14.17 -16.29
CA ALA A 313 16.18 13.19 -17.38
C ALA A 313 16.45 11.76 -16.86
N ALA A 314 17.29 11.63 -15.81
CA ALA A 314 17.49 10.36 -15.13
C ALA A 314 16.26 9.92 -14.35
N ALA A 315 15.63 10.82 -13.60
CA ALA A 315 14.40 10.56 -12.83
C ALA A 315 13.20 10.25 -13.75
N GLN A 316 13.08 10.91 -14.90
CA GLN A 316 12.06 10.58 -15.90
C GLN A 316 12.28 9.21 -16.54
N LYS A 317 13.55 8.85 -16.78
CA LYS A 317 13.90 7.51 -17.29
C LYS A 317 13.64 6.45 -16.22
N GLU A 318 13.91 6.75 -14.96
CA GLU A 318 13.62 5.90 -13.82
C GLU A 318 12.11 5.76 -13.61
N LEU A 319 11.34 6.85 -13.65
CA LEU A 319 9.87 6.81 -13.62
C LEU A 319 9.31 5.95 -14.75
N SER A 320 9.80 6.10 -15.98
CA SER A 320 9.40 5.27 -17.11
C SER A 320 9.77 3.81 -16.90
N SER A 321 10.91 3.50 -16.29
CA SER A 321 11.32 2.14 -15.98
C SER A 321 10.50 1.53 -14.83
N ILE A 322 10.14 2.34 -13.84
CA ILE A 322 9.29 1.94 -12.70
C ILE A 322 7.86 1.66 -13.18
N LEU A 323 7.29 2.53 -14.00
CA LEU A 323 5.96 2.35 -14.57
C LEU A 323 5.91 1.19 -15.58
N ALA A 324 7.04 0.86 -16.23
CA ALA A 324 7.18 -0.30 -17.11
C ALA A 324 7.30 -1.66 -16.37
N LEU A 325 7.47 -1.66 -15.05
CA LEU A 325 7.35 -2.86 -14.23
C LEU A 325 5.86 -3.24 -14.20
N GLY A 326 5.46 -4.09 -15.15
CA GLY A 326 4.07 -4.40 -15.39
C GLY A 326 3.35 -5.00 -14.18
N GLU A 327 2.09 -4.65 -14.02
CA GLU A 327 1.16 -5.50 -13.27
C GLU A 327 1.28 -6.93 -13.83
N PRO A 328 1.23 -7.99 -12.98
CA PRO A 328 1.25 -9.36 -13.49
C PRO A 328 0.12 -9.52 -14.51
N GLU A 329 0.40 -10.18 -15.64
CA GLU A 329 -0.65 -10.52 -16.62
C GLU A 329 -1.83 -11.10 -15.86
N THR A 330 -2.96 -10.41 -15.87
CA THR A 330 -4.21 -10.96 -15.36
C THR A 330 -4.53 -12.19 -16.19
N ALA A 331 -4.53 -13.37 -15.57
CA ALA A 331 -4.96 -14.57 -16.26
C ALA A 331 -6.30 -14.28 -16.94
N PRO A 332 -6.51 -14.70 -18.20
CA PRO A 332 -7.74 -14.39 -18.93
C PRO A 332 -8.93 -14.85 -18.09
N ALA A 333 -9.88 -13.92 -17.87
CA ALA A 333 -11.09 -14.19 -17.09
C ALA A 333 -11.75 -15.46 -17.61
N GLU A 334 -11.84 -16.50 -16.79
CA GLU A 334 -12.64 -17.67 -17.10
C GLU A 334 -14.05 -17.19 -17.42
N LYS A 335 -14.53 -17.53 -18.61
CA LYS A 335 -15.92 -17.26 -19.00
C LYS A 335 -16.82 -17.88 -17.95
N PRO A 336 -17.83 -17.15 -17.43
CA PRO A 336 -18.77 -17.71 -16.46
C PRO A 336 -19.38 -18.97 -17.05
N ALA A 337 -19.28 -20.08 -16.31
CA ALA A 337 -19.88 -21.36 -16.70
C ALA A 337 -21.37 -21.15 -16.92
N ALA A 338 -21.87 -21.60 -18.07
CA ALA A 338 -23.28 -21.55 -18.42
C ALA A 338 -24.12 -22.25 -17.34
N PRO A 339 -25.28 -21.69 -16.93
CA PRO A 339 -26.09 -22.27 -15.88
C PRO A 339 -26.54 -23.67 -16.30
N ALA A 340 -26.28 -24.68 -15.45
CA ALA A 340 -26.67 -26.06 -15.67
C ALA A 340 -28.18 -26.16 -15.88
N ALA A 341 -28.59 -26.71 -17.02
CA ALA A 341 -30.00 -26.94 -17.37
C ALA A 341 -30.67 -27.83 -16.31
N LYS A 342 -31.70 -27.32 -15.65
CA LYS A 342 -32.55 -28.07 -14.71
C LYS A 342 -33.23 -29.20 -15.49
N LYS A 343 -32.84 -30.43 -15.22
CA LYS A 343 -33.56 -31.63 -15.69
C LYS A 343 -34.99 -31.64 -15.13
N ALA A 344 -35.96 -31.51 -16.00
CA ALA A 344 -37.37 -31.64 -15.66
C ALA A 344 -37.65 -33.04 -15.06
N ARG A 345 -38.20 -33.07 -13.86
CA ARG A 345 -38.61 -34.27 -13.15
C ARG A 345 -40.01 -34.65 -13.66
N THR A 346 -40.08 -35.62 -14.57
CA THR A 346 -41.34 -36.21 -14.99
C THR A 346 -41.90 -37.04 -13.84
N THR A 347 -42.99 -36.58 -13.25
CA THR A 347 -43.85 -37.39 -12.35
C THR A 347 -44.72 -38.32 -13.18
N LYS A 348 -44.43 -39.60 -13.12
CA LYS A 348 -45.43 -40.63 -13.54
C LYS A 348 -46.45 -40.80 -12.43
N LYS A 349 -47.73 -40.49 -12.74
CA LYS A 349 -48.89 -40.95 -11.97
C LYS A 349 -49.06 -42.47 -12.11
N LYS A 350 -49.21 -43.11 -10.98
CA LYS A 350 -50.08 -44.28 -10.78
C LYS A 350 -50.81 -44.11 -9.47
#